data_14cb7572e478656d57bfb8f8981b334b
#
_entry.id   14cb7572e478656d57bfb8f8981b334b
#
_cell.length_a   1.000
_cell.length_b   1.000
_cell.length_c   1.000
_cell.angle_alpha   90.00
_cell.angle_beta   90.00
_cell.angle_gamma   90.00
#
_symmetry.space_group_name_H-M   'P 1'
#
loop_
_entity.id
_entity.type
_entity.pdbx_description
1 polymer ?
#
loop_
_entity_poly.entity_id
_entity_poly.type
_entity_poly.pdbx_seq_one_letter_code
_entity_poly.pdbx_strand_id
1 'polypeptide(L)'
;MSLPTSPLAIVALGLAVLSAVILVAYLVARPPLVRATKTWLVLGLGVLPTGAAFAGNVQGFEATKERSFCGSCHLMSLHQEDSDNPASQSLAARHARNAMFGSENCYVCHADYGMFGTIVTKAGGMRHVWMNLTSYRGVSLDEGKRTIHLREPWKMNSNCMQCHSTRDAIWLKVADHASALDDVRTGRVSCASEGCHGLAHPFFRPSGGSK
;
A
#
# COMPACT_ATOMS: atom_id res chain seq x y z
N MET A 1 0.59 14.91 17.17
CA MET A 1 0.48 13.44 17.14
C MET A 1 -0.98 13.11 17.41
N SER A 2 -1.76 12.78 16.38
CA SER A 2 -3.16 12.34 16.56
C SER A 2 -3.16 10.92 17.14
N LEU A 3 -4.00 10.70 18.14
CA LEU A 3 -4.19 9.35 18.71
C LEU A 3 -4.66 8.39 17.60
N PRO A 4 -4.26 7.12 17.65
CA PRO A 4 -4.69 6.14 16.68
C PRO A 4 -6.21 5.97 16.74
N THR A 5 -6.88 6.30 15.64
CA THR A 5 -8.35 6.27 15.54
C THR A 5 -8.90 4.91 15.14
N SER A 6 -8.05 3.96 14.72
CA SER A 6 -8.52 2.64 14.33
C SER A 6 -8.83 1.77 15.54
N PRO A 7 -9.91 0.97 15.50
CA PRO A 7 -10.28 0.06 16.59
C PRO A 7 -9.14 -0.92 16.96
N LEU A 8 -8.41 -1.45 15.98
CA LEU A 8 -7.29 -2.36 16.22
C LEU A 8 -6.11 -1.69 16.92
N ALA A 9 -5.82 -0.43 16.62
CA ALA A 9 -4.77 0.32 17.30
C ALA A 9 -5.15 0.59 18.77
N ILE A 10 -6.41 0.89 19.05
CA ILE A 10 -6.92 1.07 20.40
C ILE A 10 -6.81 -0.25 21.18
N VAL A 11 -7.19 -1.37 20.58
CA VAL A 11 -7.07 -2.70 21.18
C VAL A 11 -5.60 -3.04 21.46
N ALA A 12 -4.71 -2.85 20.51
CA ALA A 12 -3.27 -3.11 20.69
C ALA A 12 -2.69 -2.29 21.84
N LEU A 13 -3.02 -0.99 21.89
CA LEU A 13 -2.59 -0.10 22.98
C LEU A 13 -3.17 -0.53 24.32
N GLY A 14 -4.45 -0.85 24.39
CA GLY A 14 -5.11 -1.31 25.61
C GLY A 14 -4.47 -2.59 26.17
N LEU A 15 -4.20 -3.58 25.31
CA LEU A 15 -3.52 -4.82 25.68
C LEU A 15 -2.09 -4.56 26.19
N ALA A 16 -1.34 -3.68 25.51
CA ALA A 16 0.01 -3.31 25.93
C ALA A 16 0.03 -2.58 27.27
N VAL A 17 -0.88 -1.64 27.49
CA VAL A 17 -1.01 -0.93 28.79
C VAL A 17 -1.39 -1.89 29.89
N LEU A 18 -2.37 -2.78 29.68
CA LEU A 18 -2.77 -3.76 30.67
C LEU A 18 -1.62 -4.72 31.03
N SER A 19 -0.88 -5.18 30.01
CA SER A 19 0.34 -5.97 30.22
C SER A 19 1.36 -5.24 31.10
N ALA A 20 1.64 -3.98 30.79
CA ALA A 20 2.57 -3.14 31.56
C ALA A 20 2.11 -2.94 32.99
N VAL A 21 0.81 -2.70 33.23
CA VAL A 21 0.22 -2.55 34.57
C VAL A 21 0.40 -3.82 35.40
N ILE A 22 0.12 -5.01 34.82
CA ILE A 22 0.31 -6.30 35.54
C ILE A 22 1.78 -6.49 35.90
N LEU A 23 2.70 -6.20 34.98
CA LEU A 23 4.14 -6.32 35.22
C LEU A 23 4.62 -5.37 36.32
N VAL A 24 4.24 -4.09 36.24
CA VAL A 24 4.60 -3.09 37.26
C VAL A 24 4.04 -3.47 38.63
N ALA A 25 2.76 -3.86 38.69
CA ALA A 25 2.13 -4.31 39.93
C ALA A 25 2.87 -5.51 40.56
N TYR A 26 3.29 -6.47 39.76
CA TYR A 26 4.10 -7.60 40.18
C TYR A 26 5.48 -7.18 40.72
N LEU A 27 6.17 -6.31 40.03
CA LEU A 27 7.51 -5.83 40.39
C LEU A 27 7.49 -5.03 41.70
N VAL A 28 6.43 -4.27 41.94
CA VAL A 28 6.25 -3.45 43.16
C VAL A 28 5.82 -4.32 44.32
N ALA A 29 4.77 -5.10 44.15
CA ALA A 29 4.18 -5.89 45.25
C ALA A 29 4.98 -7.17 45.58
N ARG A 30 5.73 -7.71 44.63
CA ARG A 30 6.54 -8.95 44.75
C ARG A 30 5.80 -10.10 45.45
N PRO A 31 4.56 -10.43 45.03
CA PRO A 31 3.77 -11.46 45.69
C PRO A 31 4.44 -12.84 45.53
N PRO A 32 4.17 -13.79 46.43
CA PRO A 32 4.69 -15.15 46.27
C PRO A 32 4.18 -15.81 45.01
N LEU A 33 4.98 -16.68 44.40
CA LEU A 33 4.69 -17.37 43.15
C LEU A 33 3.67 -18.52 43.35
N VAL A 34 2.49 -18.21 43.85
CA VAL A 34 1.36 -19.12 43.91
C VAL A 34 0.68 -19.28 42.55
N ARG A 35 -0.25 -20.23 42.40
CA ARG A 35 -0.94 -20.48 41.12
C ARG A 35 -1.56 -19.21 40.53
N ALA A 36 -2.26 -18.42 41.33
CA ALA A 36 -2.88 -17.16 40.89
C ALA A 36 -1.84 -16.17 40.31
N THR A 37 -0.73 -15.96 41.04
CA THR A 37 0.36 -15.08 40.60
C THR A 37 0.97 -15.55 39.28
N LYS A 38 1.19 -16.87 39.13
CA LYS A 38 1.69 -17.46 37.89
C LYS A 38 0.73 -17.22 36.74
N THR A 39 -0.59 -17.38 36.96
CA THR A 39 -1.60 -17.08 35.92
C THR A 39 -1.56 -15.61 35.48
N TRP A 40 -1.48 -14.67 36.44
CA TRP A 40 -1.35 -13.24 36.08
C TRP A 40 -0.07 -12.93 35.32
N LEU A 41 1.05 -13.58 35.65
CA LEU A 41 2.29 -13.41 34.90
C LEU A 41 2.20 -14.00 33.48
N VAL A 42 1.57 -15.16 33.31
CA VAL A 42 1.33 -15.74 32.00
C VAL A 42 0.46 -14.81 31.14
N LEU A 43 -0.58 -14.22 31.73
CA LEU A 43 -1.40 -13.23 31.05
C LEU A 43 -0.59 -11.97 30.68
N GLY A 44 0.10 -11.38 31.68
CA GLY A 44 0.81 -10.12 31.54
C GLY A 44 2.06 -10.20 30.65
N LEU A 45 2.81 -11.30 30.69
CA LEU A 45 4.06 -11.47 29.93
C LEU A 45 3.90 -12.31 28.66
N GLY A 46 2.83 -13.08 28.53
CA GLY A 46 2.58 -13.97 27.39
C GLY A 46 1.40 -13.51 26.56
N VAL A 47 0.19 -13.73 27.06
CA VAL A 47 -1.03 -13.58 26.27
C VAL A 47 -1.27 -12.13 25.80
N LEU A 48 -1.21 -11.18 26.73
CA LEU A 48 -1.48 -9.77 26.39
C LEU A 48 -0.46 -9.15 25.46
N PRO A 49 0.87 -9.31 25.68
CA PRO A 49 1.86 -8.79 24.72
C PRO A 49 1.75 -9.45 23.34
N THR A 50 1.48 -10.76 23.31
CA THR A 50 1.28 -11.48 22.03
C THR A 50 0.05 -10.93 21.29
N GLY A 51 -1.06 -10.73 22.00
CA GLY A 51 -2.27 -10.12 21.42
C GLY A 51 -2.03 -8.68 20.94
N ALA A 52 -1.30 -7.89 21.73
CA ALA A 52 -0.92 -6.52 21.35
C ALA A 52 -0.03 -6.50 20.09
N ALA A 53 0.97 -7.38 20.04
CA ALA A 53 1.84 -7.53 18.88
C ALA A 53 1.07 -7.97 17.64
N PHE A 54 0.16 -8.93 17.76
CA PHE A 54 -0.67 -9.38 16.66
C PHE A 54 -1.56 -8.24 16.14
N ALA A 55 -2.33 -7.59 17.01
CA ALA A 55 -3.21 -6.48 16.63
C ALA A 55 -2.42 -5.30 16.02
N GLY A 56 -1.27 -4.97 16.59
CA GLY A 56 -0.38 -3.94 16.08
C GLY A 56 0.20 -4.27 14.71
N ASN A 57 0.59 -5.53 14.48
CA ASN A 57 1.08 -5.97 13.16
C ASN A 57 -0.03 -5.91 12.10
N VAL A 58 -1.24 -6.37 12.42
CA VAL A 58 -2.38 -6.26 11.49
C VAL A 58 -2.67 -4.80 11.16
N GLN A 59 -2.71 -3.93 12.18
CA GLN A 59 -2.92 -2.49 11.99
C GLN A 59 -1.81 -1.86 11.14
N GLY A 60 -0.55 -2.18 11.42
CA GLY A 60 0.59 -1.70 10.63
C GLY A 60 0.52 -2.18 9.19
N PHE A 61 0.11 -3.42 8.98
CA PHE A 61 -0.08 -3.98 7.64
C PHE A 61 -1.16 -3.24 6.85
N GLU A 62 -2.31 -2.93 7.46
CA GLU A 62 -3.37 -2.14 6.82
C GLU A 62 -2.92 -0.69 6.57
N ALA A 63 -2.27 -0.06 7.55
CA ALA A 63 -1.76 1.31 7.41
C ALA A 63 -0.77 1.48 6.25
N THR A 64 -0.01 0.44 5.89
CA THR A 64 0.89 0.48 4.73
C THR A 64 0.19 0.41 3.36
N LYS A 65 -1.12 0.24 3.31
CA LYS A 65 -1.92 0.34 2.07
C LYS A 65 -2.38 1.78 1.80
N GLU A 66 -2.39 2.61 2.83
CA GLU A 66 -2.86 3.99 2.75
C GLU A 66 -1.98 4.83 1.81
N ARG A 67 -2.62 5.70 1.02
CA ARG A 67 -1.95 6.65 0.13
C ARG A 67 -0.95 7.54 0.87
N SER A 68 -1.31 7.97 2.08
CA SER A 68 -0.45 8.78 2.95
C SER A 68 0.84 8.07 3.34
N PHE A 69 0.80 6.74 3.51
CA PHE A 69 2.00 5.95 3.75
C PHE A 69 2.92 5.95 2.52
N CYS A 70 2.38 5.75 1.33
CA CYS A 70 3.17 5.79 0.09
C CYS A 70 3.83 7.15 -0.12
N GLY A 71 3.08 8.24 0.09
CA GLY A 71 3.57 9.61 -0.04
C GLY A 71 4.50 10.08 1.07
N SER A 72 4.70 9.30 2.15
CA SER A 72 5.64 9.64 3.22
C SER A 72 7.11 9.62 2.77
N CYS A 73 7.43 8.91 1.67
CA CYS A 73 8.73 8.97 1.04
C CYS A 73 8.83 10.19 0.13
N HIS A 74 9.92 10.99 0.25
CA HIS A 74 10.03 12.26 -0.45
C HIS A 74 9.89 12.15 -1.98
N LEU A 75 10.41 11.08 -2.60
CA LEU A 75 10.28 10.86 -4.04
C LEU A 75 8.87 10.44 -4.48
N MET A 76 8.03 9.96 -3.54
CA MET A 76 6.67 9.54 -3.81
C MET A 76 5.64 10.63 -3.49
N SER A 77 6.05 11.74 -2.84
CA SER A 77 5.15 12.84 -2.46
C SER A 77 4.41 13.41 -3.67
N LEU A 78 5.08 13.59 -4.80
CA LEU A 78 4.47 14.09 -6.02
C LEU A 78 3.36 13.18 -6.57
N HIS A 79 3.50 11.86 -6.41
CA HIS A 79 2.48 10.90 -6.82
C HIS A 79 1.25 10.98 -5.92
N GLN A 80 1.49 11.19 -4.63
CA GLN A 80 0.40 11.46 -3.68
C GLN A 80 -0.28 12.80 -3.99
N GLU A 81 0.49 13.86 -4.17
CA GLU A 81 -0.02 15.21 -4.50
C GLU A 81 -0.88 15.20 -5.76
N ASP A 82 -0.44 14.49 -6.81
CA ASP A 82 -1.24 14.30 -8.03
C ASP A 82 -2.56 13.57 -7.72
N SER A 83 -2.49 12.49 -6.94
CA SER A 83 -3.67 11.70 -6.56
C SER A 83 -4.66 12.51 -5.72
N ASP A 84 -4.16 13.41 -4.85
CA ASP A 84 -4.98 14.26 -3.98
C ASP A 84 -5.49 15.52 -4.70
N ASN A 85 -4.95 15.86 -5.87
CA ASN A 85 -5.33 17.05 -6.61
C ASN A 85 -6.68 16.86 -7.32
N PRO A 86 -7.74 17.59 -6.92
CA PRO A 86 -9.06 17.45 -7.53
C PRO A 86 -9.11 17.92 -9.00
N ALA A 87 -8.19 18.78 -9.41
CA ALA A 87 -8.10 19.27 -10.78
C ALA A 87 -7.31 18.35 -11.71
N SER A 88 -6.54 17.40 -11.18
CA SER A 88 -5.76 16.46 -11.99
C SER A 88 -6.67 15.52 -12.76
N GLN A 89 -6.33 15.31 -14.05
CA GLN A 89 -7.01 14.37 -14.94
C GLN A 89 -6.23 13.07 -15.11
N SER A 90 -5.14 12.87 -14.37
CA SER A 90 -4.39 11.62 -14.36
C SER A 90 -5.25 10.42 -13.96
N LEU A 91 -4.88 9.22 -14.41
CA LEU A 91 -5.59 8.01 -13.97
C LEU A 91 -5.52 7.82 -12.45
N ALA A 92 -4.38 8.13 -11.84
CA ALA A 92 -4.20 8.05 -10.38
C ALA A 92 -5.19 8.96 -9.64
N ALA A 93 -5.32 10.23 -10.06
CA ALA A 93 -6.26 11.18 -9.45
C ALA A 93 -7.73 10.80 -9.69
N ARG A 94 -8.05 10.28 -10.88
CA ARG A 94 -9.41 9.80 -11.20
C ARG A 94 -9.80 8.63 -10.30
N HIS A 95 -8.90 7.66 -10.09
CA HIS A 95 -9.15 6.52 -9.21
C HIS A 95 -9.16 6.92 -7.73
N ALA A 96 -8.33 7.89 -7.32
CA ALA A 96 -8.33 8.41 -5.96
C ALA A 96 -9.68 9.06 -5.55
N ARG A 97 -10.42 9.62 -6.52
CA ARG A 97 -11.76 10.18 -6.30
C ARG A 97 -12.88 9.14 -6.27
N ASN A 98 -12.59 7.89 -6.64
CA ASN A 98 -13.57 6.83 -6.61
C ASN A 98 -13.69 6.28 -5.19
N ALA A 99 -14.90 6.34 -4.62
CA ALA A 99 -15.18 5.88 -3.26
C ALA A 99 -14.87 4.38 -3.03
N MET A 100 -14.82 3.56 -4.10
CA MET A 100 -14.47 2.15 -4.00
C MET A 100 -13.03 1.95 -3.54
N PHE A 101 -12.11 2.85 -3.89
CA PHE A 101 -10.70 2.73 -3.52
C PHE A 101 -10.35 3.50 -2.25
N GLY A 102 -11.13 4.50 -1.89
CA GLY A 102 -10.87 5.35 -0.73
C GLY A 102 -9.44 5.89 -0.74
N SER A 103 -8.74 5.69 0.37
CA SER A 103 -7.32 6.08 0.53
C SER A 103 -6.32 5.03 0.02
N GLU A 104 -6.78 3.87 -0.47
CA GLU A 104 -5.91 2.76 -0.88
C GLU A 104 -5.63 2.70 -2.39
N ASN A 105 -5.97 3.74 -3.16
CA ASN A 105 -5.84 3.74 -4.62
C ASN A 105 -4.43 3.42 -5.11
N CYS A 106 -3.37 3.87 -4.42
CA CYS A 106 -1.99 3.52 -4.75
C CYS A 106 -1.77 2.00 -4.62
N TYR A 107 -2.18 1.43 -3.48
CA TYR A 107 -2.05 0.00 -3.24
C TYR A 107 -2.83 -0.83 -4.27
N VAL A 108 -4.08 -0.47 -4.56
CA VAL A 108 -4.92 -1.20 -5.53
C VAL A 108 -4.29 -1.24 -6.91
N CYS A 109 -3.73 -0.12 -7.40
CA CYS A 109 -3.06 -0.09 -8.70
C CYS A 109 -1.71 -0.80 -8.71
N HIS A 110 -0.99 -0.80 -7.57
CA HIS A 110 0.37 -1.34 -7.42
C HIS A 110 0.44 -2.67 -6.65
N ALA A 111 -0.68 -3.33 -6.39
CA ALA A 111 -0.69 -4.66 -5.80
C ALA A 111 -0.38 -5.73 -6.86
N ASP A 112 0.22 -6.83 -6.41
CA ASP A 112 0.25 -8.08 -7.16
C ASP A 112 -1.03 -8.86 -6.84
N TYR A 113 -1.73 -9.32 -7.87
CA TYR A 113 -2.99 -10.04 -7.76
C TYR A 113 -2.85 -11.58 -7.92
N GLY A 114 -1.62 -12.09 -7.90
CA GLY A 114 -1.35 -13.53 -7.89
C GLY A 114 -1.72 -14.20 -6.56
N MET A 115 -1.61 -15.52 -6.52
CA MET A 115 -1.94 -16.34 -5.33
C MET A 115 -1.21 -15.85 -4.06
N PHE A 116 0.04 -15.39 -4.18
CA PHE A 116 0.85 -14.84 -3.09
C PHE A 116 1.00 -13.31 -3.21
N GLY A 117 0.12 -12.66 -3.96
CA GLY A 117 0.25 -11.27 -4.36
C GLY A 117 0.43 -10.30 -3.21
N THR A 118 -0.27 -10.51 -2.10
CA THR A 118 -0.09 -9.71 -0.90
C THR A 118 1.34 -9.78 -0.35
N ILE A 119 1.93 -10.98 -0.29
CA ILE A 119 3.31 -11.18 0.18
C ILE A 119 4.29 -10.53 -0.78
N VAL A 120 4.11 -10.74 -2.09
CA VAL A 120 4.95 -10.16 -3.15
C VAL A 120 4.91 -8.62 -3.09
N THR A 121 3.72 -8.06 -2.96
CA THR A 121 3.53 -6.60 -2.83
C THR A 121 4.25 -6.04 -1.61
N LYS A 122 4.11 -6.69 -0.45
CA LYS A 122 4.77 -6.23 0.78
C LYS A 122 6.29 -6.40 0.74
N ALA A 123 6.79 -7.49 0.18
CA ALA A 123 8.23 -7.68 -0.05
C ALA A 123 8.79 -6.60 -1.00
N GLY A 124 8.04 -6.26 -2.06
CA GLY A 124 8.37 -5.13 -2.94
C GLY A 124 8.39 -3.80 -2.19
N GLY A 125 7.43 -3.57 -1.30
CA GLY A 125 7.37 -2.40 -0.43
C GLY A 125 8.60 -2.28 0.49
N MET A 126 9.04 -3.36 1.10
CA MET A 126 10.27 -3.39 1.91
C MET A 126 11.50 -3.02 1.09
N ARG A 127 11.58 -3.46 -0.17
CA ARG A 127 12.63 -3.03 -1.09
C ARG A 127 12.58 -1.52 -1.33
N HIS A 128 11.40 -0.92 -1.50
CA HIS A 128 11.26 0.53 -1.67
C HIS A 128 11.80 1.29 -0.45
N VAL A 129 11.48 0.82 0.77
CA VAL A 129 12.04 1.38 2.01
C VAL A 129 13.57 1.32 2.00
N TRP A 130 14.12 0.15 1.66
CA TRP A 130 15.57 -0.02 1.56
C TRP A 130 16.21 0.94 0.55
N MET A 131 15.65 1.04 -0.65
CA MET A 131 16.16 1.95 -1.69
C MET A 131 16.03 3.41 -1.29
N ASN A 132 14.96 3.80 -0.60
CA ASN A 132 14.80 5.17 -0.08
C ASN A 132 15.87 5.52 0.96
N LEU A 133 16.26 4.57 1.80
CA LEU A 133 17.29 4.76 2.82
C LEU A 133 18.72 4.72 2.27
N THR A 134 18.94 4.13 1.10
CA THR A 134 20.24 3.91 0.50
C THR A 134 20.40 4.68 -0.81
N SER A 135 19.94 4.11 -1.92
CA SER A 135 20.19 4.60 -3.28
C SER A 135 19.55 5.94 -3.59
N TYR A 136 18.39 6.23 -2.98
CA TYR A 136 17.63 7.46 -3.20
C TYR A 136 17.75 8.46 -2.05
N ARG A 137 18.58 8.19 -1.07
CA ARG A 137 18.82 9.13 0.02
C ARG A 137 19.47 10.41 -0.51
N GLY A 138 18.76 11.53 -0.39
CA GLY A 138 19.23 12.84 -0.86
C GLY A 138 19.13 13.07 -2.38
N VAL A 139 18.58 12.13 -3.14
CA VAL A 139 18.27 12.34 -4.56
C VAL A 139 17.19 13.40 -4.70
N SER A 140 17.37 14.36 -5.62
CA SER A 140 16.36 15.40 -5.87
C SER A 140 15.10 14.83 -6.52
N LEU A 141 13.97 15.52 -6.36
CA LEU A 141 12.70 15.12 -6.98
C LEU A 141 12.82 15.01 -8.50
N ASP A 142 13.53 15.94 -9.14
CA ASP A 142 13.69 15.96 -10.60
C ASP A 142 14.55 14.80 -11.12
N GLU A 143 15.56 14.41 -10.36
CA GLU A 143 16.36 13.22 -10.67
C GLU A 143 15.57 11.94 -10.39
N GLY A 144 14.81 11.91 -9.29
CA GLY A 144 13.90 10.81 -8.97
C GLY A 144 12.90 10.53 -10.09
N LYS A 145 12.27 11.57 -10.65
CA LYS A 145 11.35 11.45 -11.80
C LYS A 145 12.00 10.79 -13.02
N ARG A 146 13.30 10.99 -13.23
CA ARG A 146 14.04 10.42 -14.38
C ARG A 146 14.53 9.00 -14.11
N THR A 147 14.80 8.65 -12.87
CA THR A 147 15.47 7.41 -12.49
C THR A 147 14.56 6.33 -11.91
N ILE A 148 13.40 6.74 -11.39
CA ILE A 148 12.41 5.78 -10.90
C ILE A 148 11.64 5.20 -12.08
N HIS A 149 11.66 3.88 -12.19
CA HIS A 149 10.93 3.15 -13.21
C HIS A 149 10.02 2.11 -12.59
N LEU A 150 8.80 2.03 -13.12
CA LEU A 150 7.87 0.96 -12.78
C LEU A 150 8.44 -0.38 -13.25
N ARG A 151 8.40 -1.39 -12.39
CA ARG A 151 8.92 -2.74 -12.65
C ARG A 151 7.79 -3.73 -12.92
N GLU A 152 8.15 -4.85 -13.54
CA GLU A 152 7.28 -6.01 -13.58
C GLU A 152 7.03 -6.56 -12.14
N PRO A 153 5.83 -7.08 -11.84
CA PRO A 153 4.68 -7.25 -12.74
C PRO A 153 3.76 -6.02 -12.84
N TRP A 154 4.08 -4.90 -12.21
CA TRP A 154 3.18 -3.72 -12.08
C TRP A 154 3.04 -2.89 -13.35
N LYS A 155 3.84 -3.16 -14.38
CA LYS A 155 3.70 -2.54 -15.71
C LYS A 155 2.54 -3.10 -16.53
N MET A 156 2.00 -4.24 -16.15
CA MET A 156 1.09 -5.01 -16.99
C MET A 156 -0.34 -4.48 -16.89
N ASN A 157 -1.07 -4.56 -18.00
CA ASN A 157 -2.51 -4.31 -18.05
C ASN A 157 -3.32 -5.24 -17.12
N SER A 158 -2.73 -6.34 -16.69
CA SER A 158 -3.36 -7.30 -15.76
C SER A 158 -3.92 -6.64 -14.51
N ASN A 159 -3.24 -5.62 -13.97
CA ASN A 159 -3.73 -4.89 -12.80
C ASN A 159 -5.00 -4.07 -13.13
N CYS A 160 -5.03 -3.44 -14.28
CA CYS A 160 -6.25 -2.75 -14.77
C CYS A 160 -7.40 -3.74 -14.98
N MET A 161 -7.09 -4.91 -15.56
CA MET A 161 -8.06 -5.96 -15.90
C MET A 161 -8.65 -6.69 -14.69
N GLN A 162 -8.13 -6.49 -13.49
CA GLN A 162 -8.77 -7.00 -12.26
C GLN A 162 -10.16 -6.38 -12.04
N CYS A 163 -10.32 -5.10 -12.41
CA CYS A 163 -11.58 -4.37 -12.28
C CYS A 163 -12.22 -4.08 -13.65
N HIS A 164 -11.42 -3.84 -14.68
CA HIS A 164 -11.83 -3.55 -16.04
C HIS A 164 -11.70 -4.79 -16.93
N SER A 165 -12.66 -5.70 -16.80
CA SER A 165 -12.58 -6.97 -17.52
C SER A 165 -12.69 -6.80 -19.05
N THR A 166 -11.67 -7.21 -19.78
CA THR A 166 -11.69 -7.27 -21.25
C THR A 166 -12.61 -8.37 -21.82
N ARG A 167 -13.31 -9.11 -20.96
CA ARG A 167 -14.36 -10.08 -21.33
C ARG A 167 -15.76 -9.51 -21.17
N ASP A 168 -15.89 -8.34 -20.55
CA ASP A 168 -17.18 -7.70 -20.33
C ASP A 168 -17.76 -7.21 -21.67
N ALA A 169 -19.04 -7.51 -21.90
CA ALA A 169 -19.73 -7.10 -23.11
C ALA A 169 -19.81 -5.57 -23.27
N ILE A 170 -19.88 -4.82 -22.16
CA ILE A 170 -19.87 -3.35 -22.17
C ILE A 170 -18.51 -2.83 -22.63
N TRP A 171 -17.42 -3.45 -22.15
CA TRP A 171 -16.07 -3.09 -22.56
C TRP A 171 -15.86 -3.33 -24.06
N LEU A 172 -16.34 -4.46 -24.59
CA LEU A 172 -16.22 -4.84 -26.00
C LEU A 172 -17.12 -4.02 -26.95
N LYS A 173 -18.14 -3.31 -26.45
CA LYS A 173 -18.97 -2.41 -27.27
C LYS A 173 -18.23 -1.16 -27.72
N VAL A 174 -17.11 -0.80 -27.07
CA VAL A 174 -16.28 0.32 -27.48
C VAL A 174 -15.41 -0.15 -28.64
N ALA A 175 -15.55 0.48 -29.81
CA ALA A 175 -14.86 0.06 -31.04
C ALA A 175 -13.34 0.00 -30.89
N ASP A 176 -12.76 1.02 -30.26
CA ASP A 176 -11.31 1.10 -30.01
C ASP A 176 -10.83 -0.04 -29.10
N HIS A 177 -11.61 -0.42 -28.10
CA HIS A 177 -11.31 -1.56 -27.24
C HIS A 177 -11.37 -2.89 -28.02
N ALA A 178 -12.38 -3.07 -28.83
CA ALA A 178 -12.53 -4.28 -29.63
C ALA A 178 -11.39 -4.44 -30.63
N SER A 179 -10.97 -3.36 -31.28
CA SER A 179 -9.86 -3.36 -32.24
C SER A 179 -8.49 -3.60 -31.60
N ALA A 180 -8.28 -3.11 -30.37
CA ALA A 180 -7.02 -3.24 -29.64
C ALA A 180 -6.97 -4.46 -28.69
N LEU A 181 -7.99 -5.34 -28.70
CA LEU A 181 -8.18 -6.39 -27.70
C LEU A 181 -6.95 -7.27 -27.50
N ASP A 182 -6.37 -7.78 -28.58
CA ASP A 182 -5.20 -8.67 -28.53
C ASP A 182 -3.94 -7.94 -28.05
N ASP A 183 -3.77 -6.70 -28.46
CA ASP A 183 -2.64 -5.86 -28.05
C ASP A 183 -2.70 -5.52 -26.55
N VAL A 184 -3.90 -5.23 -26.06
CA VAL A 184 -4.13 -4.98 -24.63
C VAL A 184 -3.91 -6.24 -23.79
N ARG A 185 -4.44 -7.40 -24.22
CA ARG A 185 -4.29 -8.68 -23.51
C ARG A 185 -2.87 -9.19 -23.48
N THR A 186 -2.11 -8.96 -24.55
CA THR A 186 -0.70 -9.36 -24.63
C THR A 186 0.25 -8.32 -24.04
N GLY A 187 -0.26 -7.16 -23.64
CA GLY A 187 0.55 -6.07 -23.08
C GLY A 187 1.37 -5.29 -24.12
N ARG A 188 1.14 -5.52 -25.42
CA ARG A 188 1.78 -4.73 -26.48
C ARG A 188 1.36 -3.26 -26.44
N VAL A 189 0.12 -3.01 -26.06
CA VAL A 189 -0.43 -1.68 -25.83
C VAL A 189 -0.83 -1.56 -24.36
N SER A 190 -0.41 -0.48 -23.72
CA SER A 190 -0.79 -0.19 -22.33
C SER A 190 -2.11 0.55 -22.26
N CYS A 191 -2.99 0.15 -21.35
CA CYS A 191 -4.18 0.92 -21.00
C CYS A 191 -3.83 2.36 -20.59
N ALA A 192 -2.70 2.53 -19.89
CA ALA A 192 -2.19 3.81 -19.40
C ALA A 192 -1.21 4.45 -20.41
N SER A 193 -1.57 4.52 -21.68
CA SER A 193 -0.80 5.21 -22.73
C SER A 193 -1.52 6.48 -23.20
N GLU A 194 -0.76 7.43 -23.76
CA GLU A 194 -1.29 8.71 -24.26
C GLU A 194 -2.37 8.53 -25.35
N GLY A 195 -2.29 7.45 -26.12
CA GLY A 195 -3.28 7.13 -27.16
C GLY A 195 -4.55 6.43 -26.65
N CYS A 196 -4.60 6.07 -25.34
CA CYS A 196 -5.72 5.37 -24.72
C CYS A 196 -6.30 6.20 -23.57
N HIS A 197 -6.01 5.80 -22.30
CA HIS A 197 -6.58 6.48 -21.13
C HIS A 197 -5.68 7.57 -20.54
N GLY A 198 -4.54 7.85 -21.16
CA GLY A 198 -3.54 8.79 -20.67
C GLY A 198 -2.61 8.19 -19.63
N LEU A 199 -1.62 8.97 -19.22
CA LEU A 199 -0.62 8.52 -18.24
C LEU A 199 -1.24 8.31 -16.87
N ALA A 200 -0.74 7.30 -16.16
CA ALA A 200 -1.15 7.05 -14.76
C ALA A 200 -0.78 8.22 -13.86
N HIS A 201 0.41 8.81 -14.08
CA HIS A 201 0.89 10.01 -13.42
C HIS A 201 1.44 11.00 -14.44
N PRO A 202 1.16 12.32 -14.34
CA PRO A 202 1.42 13.29 -15.42
C PRO A 202 2.90 13.60 -15.64
N PHE A 203 3.74 13.30 -14.67
CA PHE A 203 5.18 13.56 -14.74
C PHE A 203 6.00 12.32 -15.13
N PHE A 204 5.36 11.17 -15.30
CA PHE A 204 6.01 9.95 -15.75
C PHE A 204 5.92 9.87 -17.29
N ARG A 205 6.97 10.30 -17.96
CA ARG A 205 7.13 9.99 -19.38
C ARG A 205 7.96 8.72 -19.48
N PRO A 206 7.45 7.63 -20.09
CA PRO A 206 8.27 6.48 -20.40
C PRO A 206 9.48 6.94 -21.20
N SER A 207 10.69 6.74 -20.69
CA SER A 207 11.89 6.99 -21.44
C SER A 207 11.86 6.13 -22.70
N GLY A 208 11.60 6.76 -23.86
CA GLY A 208 11.87 6.21 -25.17
C GLY A 208 11.21 4.88 -25.50
N GLY A 209 9.95 4.88 -25.87
CA GLY A 209 9.50 3.99 -26.91
C GLY A 209 10.19 4.48 -28.20
N SER A 210 11.36 3.93 -28.49
CA SER A 210 11.95 4.05 -29.83
C SER A 210 11.00 3.44 -30.83
N LYS A 211 10.67 4.20 -31.84
CA LYS A 211 10.01 3.96 -33.12
C LYS A 211 9.88 2.49 -33.53
#